data_c48fc2fb1075a7b69a1cd9e89b54be00
#
_entry.id   c48fc2fb1075a7b69a1cd9e89b54be00
#
_cell.length_a   1.000
_cell.length_b   1.000
_cell.length_c   1.000
_cell.angle_alpha   90.00
_cell.angle_beta   90.00
_cell.angle_gamma   90.00
#
_symmetry.space_group_name_H-M   'P 1'
#
loop_
_entity.id
_entity.type
_entity.pdbx_description
1 polymer ?
#
loop_
_entity_poly.entity_id
_entity_poly.type
_entity_poly.pdbx_seq_one_letter_code
_entity_poly.pdbx_strand_id
1 'polypeptide(L)'
;MRKLQYPAIYKHFKGMYYAAMGISEPIENIEGMTEALEIKHTELGTIFMIYKKDNKFYHDVKESTDTLAIYRSLYDAGSYGRPLEMFLSKVDKEKYRFANQEYRLELVEILKNDEKVEDRANQIIEKFNNYMANIKDMKDEEKLSNAMALLMEQQTLINAILLNRR
;
A
#
# COMPACT_ATOMS: atom_id res chain seq x y z
N MET A 1 13.91 -4.99 -15.21
CA MET A 1 12.47 -5.19 -14.99
C MET A 1 12.13 -4.66 -13.61
N ARG A 2 11.08 -3.84 -13.47
CA ARG A 2 10.64 -3.27 -12.18
C ARG A 2 10.06 -4.39 -11.32
N LYS A 3 10.42 -4.42 -10.02
CA LYS A 3 9.90 -5.41 -9.07
C LYS A 3 9.07 -4.72 -8.00
N LEU A 4 8.02 -5.39 -7.51
CA LEU A 4 7.28 -4.95 -6.35
C LEU A 4 8.17 -5.03 -5.10
N GLN A 5 8.29 -3.92 -4.39
CA GLN A 5 8.89 -3.87 -3.04
C GLN A 5 7.74 -4.01 -2.02
N TYR A 6 7.93 -4.84 -1.00
CA TYR A 6 6.97 -4.97 0.11
C TYR A 6 7.67 -5.48 1.37
N PRO A 7 7.20 -5.06 2.55
CA PRO A 7 6.16 -4.06 2.78
C PRO A 7 6.63 -2.66 2.38
N ALA A 8 5.77 -1.89 1.71
CA ALA A 8 6.14 -0.57 1.19
C ALA A 8 4.91 0.30 0.90
N ILE A 9 5.10 1.61 0.90
CA ILE A 9 4.08 2.59 0.53
C ILE A 9 4.26 2.99 -0.93
N TYR A 10 3.15 2.98 -1.65
CA TYR A 10 3.06 3.42 -3.03
C TYR A 10 2.05 4.55 -3.20
N LYS A 11 2.39 5.51 -4.06
CA LYS A 11 1.47 6.57 -4.50
C LYS A 11 0.92 6.22 -5.87
N HIS A 12 -0.40 6.19 -5.99
CA HIS A 12 -1.08 6.08 -7.27
C HIS A 12 -1.03 7.42 -8.00
N PHE A 13 -0.95 7.43 -9.33
CA PHE A 13 -0.89 8.66 -10.13
C PHE A 13 -2.11 9.60 -9.95
N LYS A 14 -3.21 9.11 -9.39
CA LYS A 14 -4.38 9.91 -8.99
C LYS A 14 -4.26 10.51 -7.59
N GLY A 15 -3.10 10.38 -6.93
CA GLY A 15 -2.79 11.00 -5.65
C GLY A 15 -3.02 10.13 -4.41
N MET A 16 -3.69 8.99 -4.53
CA MET A 16 -3.97 8.10 -3.38
C MET A 16 -2.76 7.23 -3.02
N TYR A 17 -2.64 6.89 -1.73
CA TYR A 17 -1.55 6.09 -1.18
C TYR A 17 -2.05 4.72 -0.73
N TYR A 18 -1.19 3.72 -0.90
CA TYR A 18 -1.48 2.32 -0.63
C TYR A 18 -0.29 1.63 0.03
N ALA A 19 -0.57 0.75 0.98
CA ALA A 19 0.44 -0.13 1.57
C ALA A 19 0.49 -1.45 0.78
N ALA A 20 1.57 -1.71 0.04
CA ALA A 20 1.81 -3.00 -0.57
C ALA A 20 2.20 -4.02 0.50
N MET A 21 1.50 -5.15 0.53
CA MET A 21 1.64 -6.17 1.57
C MET A 21 2.35 -7.42 1.07
N GLY A 22 2.29 -7.70 -0.23
CA GLY A 22 2.89 -8.89 -0.80
C GLY A 22 2.43 -9.21 -2.21
N ILE A 23 2.80 -10.40 -2.64
CA ILE A 23 2.39 -11.00 -3.90
C ILE A 23 1.60 -12.26 -3.58
N SER A 24 0.48 -12.48 -4.26
CA SER A 24 -0.31 -13.70 -4.19
C SER A 24 -0.23 -14.46 -5.51
N GLU A 25 0.10 -15.73 -5.43
CA GLU A 25 0.18 -16.63 -6.60
C GLU A 25 -1.09 -17.48 -6.72
N PRO A 26 -1.59 -17.72 -7.93
CA PRO A 26 -2.70 -18.64 -8.14
C PRO A 26 -2.28 -20.08 -7.81
N ILE A 27 -3.17 -20.83 -7.18
CA ILE A 27 -2.95 -22.25 -6.85
C ILE A 27 -4.23 -23.07 -7.05
N GLU A 28 -4.10 -24.31 -7.46
CA GLU A 28 -5.25 -25.21 -7.69
C GLU A 28 -5.84 -25.77 -6.39
N ASN A 29 -4.99 -25.97 -5.36
CA ASN A 29 -5.42 -26.56 -4.10
C ASN A 29 -5.04 -25.67 -2.91
N ILE A 30 -6.05 -25.16 -2.22
CA ILE A 30 -5.94 -24.30 -1.03
C ILE A 30 -6.08 -25.10 0.29
N GLU A 31 -6.24 -26.42 0.21
CA GLU A 31 -6.43 -27.26 1.40
C GLU A 31 -5.22 -27.19 2.34
N GLY A 32 -5.51 -27.05 3.63
CA GLY A 32 -4.48 -26.91 4.68
C GLY A 32 -3.78 -25.54 4.72
N MET A 33 -4.23 -24.56 3.96
CA MET A 33 -3.77 -23.18 4.07
C MET A 33 -4.59 -22.39 5.08
N THR A 34 -4.00 -21.35 5.65
CA THR A 34 -4.68 -20.45 6.58
C THR A 34 -5.26 -19.27 5.81
N GLU A 35 -6.53 -18.95 6.06
CA GLU A 35 -7.13 -17.71 5.59
C GLU A 35 -6.37 -16.49 6.13
N ALA A 36 -5.98 -15.58 5.27
CA ALA A 36 -5.18 -14.41 5.63
C ALA A 36 -5.99 -13.12 5.58
N LEU A 37 -6.61 -12.82 4.44
CA LEU A 37 -7.44 -11.63 4.26
C LEU A 37 -8.35 -11.77 3.06
N GLU A 38 -9.48 -11.08 3.11
CA GLU A 38 -10.37 -10.88 1.98
C GLU A 38 -9.92 -9.68 1.17
N ILE A 39 -9.93 -9.81 -0.15
CA ILE A 39 -9.56 -8.73 -1.08
C ILE A 39 -10.63 -8.52 -2.14
N LYS A 40 -10.67 -7.29 -2.68
CA LYS A 40 -11.39 -6.97 -3.90
C LYS A 40 -10.44 -6.96 -5.09
N HIS A 41 -10.69 -7.81 -6.09
CA HIS A 41 -9.93 -7.79 -7.34
C HIS A 41 -10.27 -6.53 -8.15
N THR A 42 -9.26 -5.71 -8.48
CA THR A 42 -9.51 -4.37 -9.04
C THR A 42 -10.06 -4.37 -10.46
N GLU A 43 -9.76 -5.41 -11.25
CA GLU A 43 -10.18 -5.49 -12.64
C GLU A 43 -11.46 -6.32 -12.79
N LEU A 44 -11.62 -7.41 -12.02
CA LEU A 44 -12.80 -8.27 -12.08
C LEU A 44 -13.94 -7.74 -11.20
N GLY A 45 -13.63 -6.97 -10.16
CA GLY A 45 -14.60 -6.46 -9.19
C GLY A 45 -15.08 -7.51 -8.18
N THR A 46 -14.65 -8.77 -8.30
CA THR A 46 -14.97 -9.88 -7.41
C THR A 46 -14.25 -9.73 -6.06
N ILE A 47 -14.82 -10.33 -5.02
CA ILE A 47 -14.24 -10.38 -3.69
C ILE A 47 -13.96 -11.84 -3.37
N PHE A 48 -12.73 -12.14 -2.93
CA PHE A 48 -12.33 -13.49 -2.57
C PHE A 48 -11.22 -13.51 -1.51
N MET A 49 -10.96 -14.70 -0.97
CA MET A 49 -10.02 -14.91 0.11
C MET A 49 -8.60 -15.14 -0.40
N ILE A 50 -7.64 -14.50 0.27
CA ILE A 50 -6.22 -14.79 0.15
C ILE A 50 -5.82 -15.73 1.28
N TYR A 51 -5.09 -16.76 0.93
CA TYR A 51 -4.58 -17.78 1.83
C TYR A 51 -3.09 -17.60 2.09
N LYS A 52 -2.61 -18.07 3.23
CA LYS A 52 -1.19 -18.03 3.61
C LYS A 52 -0.66 -19.41 3.92
N LYS A 53 0.52 -19.70 3.39
CA LYS A 53 1.34 -20.88 3.71
C LYS A 53 2.82 -20.51 3.58
N ASP A 54 3.64 -20.92 4.53
CA ASP A 54 5.10 -20.71 4.52
C ASP A 54 5.51 -19.25 4.22
N ASN A 55 4.83 -18.28 4.85
CA ASN A 55 5.01 -16.84 4.65
C ASN A 55 4.73 -16.32 3.23
N LYS A 56 4.06 -17.11 2.39
CA LYS A 56 3.63 -16.70 1.05
C LYS A 56 2.10 -16.60 0.98
N PHE A 57 1.62 -15.73 0.11
CA PHE A 57 0.20 -15.59 -0.17
C PHE A 57 -0.19 -16.35 -1.44
N TYR A 58 -1.38 -16.92 -1.39
CA TYR A 58 -1.98 -17.67 -2.49
C TYR A 58 -3.47 -17.35 -2.61
N HIS A 59 -4.04 -17.59 -3.78
CA HIS A 59 -5.48 -17.55 -4.02
C HIS A 59 -5.89 -18.71 -4.93
N ASP A 60 -7.17 -19.09 -4.87
CA ASP A 60 -7.70 -20.12 -5.73
C ASP A 60 -7.61 -19.66 -7.20
N VAL A 61 -7.02 -20.48 -8.07
CA VAL A 61 -6.91 -20.21 -9.49
C VAL A 61 -8.27 -20.00 -10.19
N LYS A 62 -9.36 -20.50 -9.59
CA LYS A 62 -10.73 -20.25 -10.06
C LYS A 62 -11.17 -18.80 -9.91
N GLU A 63 -10.60 -18.07 -8.94
CA GLU A 63 -10.90 -16.66 -8.71
C GLU A 63 -10.10 -15.75 -9.65
N SER A 64 -8.82 -16.07 -9.86
CA SER A 64 -7.93 -15.39 -10.80
C SER A 64 -6.76 -16.28 -11.18
N THR A 65 -6.36 -16.23 -12.44
CA THR A 65 -5.14 -16.91 -12.94
C THR A 65 -3.90 -16.01 -12.88
N ASP A 66 -4.07 -14.73 -12.55
CA ASP A 66 -2.99 -13.75 -12.49
C ASP A 66 -2.22 -13.82 -11.17
N THR A 67 -0.91 -13.62 -11.22
CA THR A 67 -0.16 -13.21 -10.03
C THR A 67 -0.63 -11.83 -9.59
N LEU A 68 -1.01 -11.65 -8.32
CA LEU A 68 -1.59 -10.42 -7.80
C LEU A 68 -0.64 -9.69 -6.87
N ALA A 69 -0.52 -8.37 -7.05
CA ALA A 69 -0.03 -7.49 -6.00
C ALA A 69 -1.16 -7.28 -4.98
N ILE A 70 -0.88 -7.59 -3.71
CA ILE A 70 -1.82 -7.40 -2.60
C ILE A 70 -1.47 -6.11 -1.87
N TYR A 71 -2.45 -5.23 -1.72
CA TYR A 71 -2.25 -3.93 -1.10
C TYR A 71 -3.50 -3.42 -0.39
N ARG A 72 -3.31 -2.52 0.54
CA ARG A 72 -4.37 -1.91 1.34
C ARG A 72 -4.45 -0.41 1.08
N SER A 73 -5.66 0.10 0.96
CA SER A 73 -5.90 1.55 0.93
C SER A 73 -5.61 2.16 2.31
N LEU A 74 -4.97 3.32 2.32
CA LEU A 74 -4.74 4.07 3.56
C LEU A 74 -5.92 4.98 3.92
N TYR A 75 -6.98 5.02 3.08
CA TYR A 75 -8.12 5.91 3.25
C TYR A 75 -9.39 5.20 3.74
N ASP A 76 -9.70 4.02 3.17
CA ASP A 76 -10.95 3.31 3.41
C ASP A 76 -10.75 1.93 4.05
N ALA A 77 -9.51 1.60 4.42
CA ALA A 77 -9.10 0.31 4.95
C ALA A 77 -9.41 -0.89 4.05
N GLY A 78 -9.84 -0.65 2.80
CA GLY A 78 -10.09 -1.69 1.81
C GLY A 78 -8.82 -2.43 1.43
N SER A 79 -8.91 -3.75 1.26
CA SER A 79 -7.84 -4.60 0.76
C SER A 79 -8.10 -4.96 -0.69
N TYR A 80 -7.08 -4.90 -1.51
CA TYR A 80 -7.17 -5.04 -2.96
C TYR A 80 -6.15 -6.02 -3.52
N GLY A 81 -6.53 -6.71 -4.58
CA GLY A 81 -5.64 -7.48 -5.45
C GLY A 81 -5.66 -6.92 -6.86
N ARG A 82 -4.51 -6.68 -7.44
CA ARG A 82 -4.35 -6.23 -8.81
C ARG A 82 -3.34 -7.11 -9.54
N PRO A 83 -3.57 -7.48 -10.82
CA PRO A 83 -2.54 -8.14 -11.60
C PRO A 83 -1.20 -7.43 -11.47
N LEU A 84 -0.16 -8.16 -11.11
CA LEU A 84 1.16 -7.60 -10.75
C LEU A 84 1.74 -6.75 -11.87
N GLU A 85 1.58 -7.18 -13.11
CA GLU A 85 2.01 -6.43 -14.29
C GLU A 85 1.32 -5.06 -14.39
N MET A 86 0.02 -5.01 -14.10
CA MET A 86 -0.74 -3.77 -14.10
C MET A 86 -0.35 -2.85 -12.95
N PHE A 87 -0.04 -3.42 -11.77
CA PHE A 87 0.46 -2.65 -10.63
C PHE A 87 1.77 -1.95 -10.98
N LEU A 88 2.66 -2.65 -11.68
CA LEU A 88 3.99 -2.18 -12.08
C LEU A 88 4.01 -1.38 -13.39
N SER A 89 2.89 -1.31 -14.10
CA SER A 89 2.81 -0.70 -15.43
C SER A 89 3.01 0.83 -15.40
N LYS A 90 3.38 1.36 -16.57
CA LYS A 90 3.40 2.81 -16.80
C LYS A 90 1.98 3.38 -16.86
N VAL A 91 1.88 4.67 -16.57
CA VAL A 91 0.64 5.41 -16.81
C VAL A 91 0.41 5.52 -18.31
N ASP A 92 -0.80 5.22 -18.75
CA ASP A 92 -1.24 5.50 -20.10
C ASP A 92 -1.34 7.01 -20.32
N LYS A 93 -0.32 7.59 -20.92
CA LYS A 93 -0.22 9.05 -21.17
C LYS A 93 -1.20 9.55 -22.24
N GLU A 94 -1.71 8.69 -23.09
CA GLU A 94 -2.74 9.05 -24.06
C GLU A 94 -4.07 9.33 -23.33
N LYS A 95 -4.40 8.46 -22.39
CA LYS A 95 -5.62 8.57 -21.55
C LYS A 95 -5.49 9.59 -20.42
N TYR A 96 -4.29 9.69 -19.82
CA TYR A 96 -4.04 10.52 -18.63
C TYR A 96 -2.91 11.54 -18.89
N ARG A 97 -3.15 12.48 -19.82
CA ARG A 97 -2.16 13.44 -20.33
C ARG A 97 -1.53 14.33 -19.26
N PHE A 98 -2.24 14.59 -18.15
CA PHE A 98 -1.79 15.46 -17.07
C PHE A 98 -1.17 14.69 -15.89
N ALA A 99 -1.01 13.36 -15.98
CA ALA A 99 -0.37 12.59 -14.92
C ALA A 99 1.13 12.92 -14.88
N ASN A 100 1.63 13.39 -13.75
CA ASN A 100 3.04 13.72 -13.57
C ASN A 100 3.92 12.49 -13.33
N GLN A 101 3.33 11.37 -12.85
CA GLN A 101 4.04 10.11 -12.61
C GLN A 101 4.29 9.35 -13.92
N GLU A 102 5.40 8.61 -13.95
CA GLU A 102 5.70 7.68 -15.05
C GLU A 102 4.92 6.37 -14.89
N TYR A 103 4.82 5.86 -13.67
CA TYR A 103 4.17 4.59 -13.36
C TYR A 103 2.83 4.80 -12.66
N ARG A 104 1.92 3.81 -12.80
CA ARG A 104 0.61 3.83 -12.13
C ARG A 104 0.72 3.93 -10.61
N LEU A 105 1.68 3.19 -10.05
CA LEU A 105 2.03 3.24 -8.64
C LEU A 105 3.54 3.42 -8.53
N GLU A 106 3.96 4.50 -7.90
CA GLU A 106 5.36 4.80 -7.63
C GLU A 106 5.69 4.53 -6.16
N LEU A 107 6.85 3.94 -5.94
CA LEU A 107 7.35 3.65 -4.61
C LEU A 107 7.63 4.98 -3.89
N VAL A 108 7.07 5.14 -2.70
CA VAL A 108 7.32 6.28 -1.81
C VAL A 108 8.29 5.88 -0.72
N GLU A 109 8.05 4.72 -0.09
CA GLU A 109 8.80 4.29 1.07
C GLU A 109 8.78 2.77 1.20
N ILE A 110 9.94 2.19 1.56
CA ILE A 110 10.07 0.78 1.95
C ILE A 110 9.97 0.71 3.47
N LEU A 111 9.01 -0.06 3.98
CA LEU A 111 8.87 -0.31 5.41
C LEU A 111 9.88 -1.38 5.82
N LYS A 112 10.99 -0.97 6.43
CA LYS A 112 12.02 -1.90 6.92
C LYS A 112 11.53 -2.55 8.21
N ASN A 113 11.64 -3.87 8.29
CA ASN A 113 11.29 -4.63 9.50
C ASN A 113 12.20 -4.31 10.71
N ASP A 114 13.36 -3.69 10.47
CA ASP A 114 14.39 -3.41 11.47
C ASP A 114 14.28 -2.03 12.13
N GLU A 115 13.45 -1.16 11.61
CA GLU A 115 13.21 0.13 12.24
C GLU A 115 12.33 -0.10 13.47
N LYS A 116 12.88 0.16 14.64
CA LYS A 116 12.11 0.09 15.88
C LYS A 116 10.90 1.00 15.75
N VAL A 117 9.72 0.46 16.03
CA VAL A 117 8.44 1.21 16.00
C VAL A 117 8.57 2.51 16.82
N GLU A 118 9.36 2.45 17.89
CA GLU A 118 9.65 3.59 18.77
C GLU A 118 10.42 4.70 18.06
N ASP A 119 11.46 4.37 17.29
CA ASP A 119 12.26 5.36 16.55
C ASP A 119 11.38 6.07 15.50
N ARG A 120 10.52 5.33 14.84
CA ARG A 120 9.60 5.89 13.85
C ARG A 120 8.50 6.74 14.48
N ALA A 121 7.98 6.33 15.64
CA ALA A 121 7.03 7.13 16.41
C ALA A 121 7.66 8.47 16.83
N ASN A 122 8.91 8.44 17.30
CA ASN A 122 9.63 9.65 17.69
C ASN A 122 9.87 10.59 16.50
N GLN A 123 10.22 10.08 15.32
CA GLN A 123 10.34 10.87 14.09
C GLN A 123 9.02 11.56 13.70
N ILE A 124 7.89 10.87 13.81
CA ILE A 124 6.57 11.43 13.52
C ILE A 124 6.22 12.52 14.53
N ILE A 125 6.52 12.30 15.83
CA ILE A 125 6.31 13.30 16.88
C ILE A 125 7.16 14.55 16.61
N GLU A 126 8.41 14.39 16.25
CA GLU A 126 9.30 15.51 15.91
C GLU A 126 8.78 16.32 14.73
N LYS A 127 8.38 15.66 13.64
CA LYS A 127 7.75 16.30 12.47
C LYS A 127 6.49 17.06 12.85
N PHE A 128 5.63 16.46 13.68
CA PHE A 128 4.41 17.10 14.17
C PHE A 128 4.74 18.37 15.00
N ASN A 129 5.69 18.29 15.92
CA ASN A 129 6.10 19.43 16.70
C ASN A 129 6.67 20.57 15.84
N ASN A 130 7.48 20.24 14.83
CA ASN A 130 7.99 21.21 13.87
C ASN A 130 6.87 21.85 13.04
N TYR A 131 5.90 21.08 12.60
CA TYR A 131 4.72 21.58 11.93
C TYR A 131 3.92 22.54 12.82
N MET A 132 3.65 22.17 14.07
CA MET A 132 2.91 23.01 15.02
C MET A 132 3.64 24.31 15.35
N ALA A 133 4.98 24.28 15.43
CA ALA A 133 5.78 25.48 15.68
C ALA A 133 5.69 26.49 14.54
N ASN A 134 5.55 26.03 13.31
CA ASN A 134 5.59 26.87 12.11
C ASN A 134 4.20 27.15 11.50
N ILE A 135 3.13 26.54 12.02
CA ILE A 135 1.79 26.59 11.41
C ILE A 135 1.24 28.00 11.20
N LYS A 136 1.62 28.95 12.08
CA LYS A 136 1.13 30.32 12.01
C LYS A 136 1.62 31.08 10.77
N ASP A 137 2.84 30.72 10.33
CA ASP A 137 3.53 31.40 9.21
C ASP A 137 3.31 30.71 7.86
N MET A 138 2.63 29.56 7.87
CA MET A 138 2.34 28.80 6.66
C MET A 138 1.10 29.33 5.93
N LYS A 139 1.09 29.20 4.60
CA LYS A 139 -0.12 29.38 3.77
C LYS A 139 -1.11 28.23 4.00
N ASP A 140 -2.40 28.49 3.78
CA ASP A 140 -3.45 27.48 4.08
C ASP A 140 -3.31 26.20 3.26
N GLU A 141 -2.88 26.29 1.99
CA GLU A 141 -2.59 25.10 1.16
C GLU A 141 -1.41 24.29 1.72
N GLU A 142 -0.39 24.95 2.24
CA GLU A 142 0.77 24.32 2.85
C GLU A 142 0.41 23.67 4.19
N LYS A 143 -0.43 24.32 5.01
CA LYS A 143 -0.99 23.73 6.24
C LYS A 143 -1.70 22.43 5.96
N LEU A 144 -2.59 22.43 4.96
CA LEU A 144 -3.35 21.25 4.58
C LEU A 144 -2.43 20.12 4.08
N SER A 145 -1.49 20.44 3.19
CA SER A 145 -0.54 19.47 2.64
C SER A 145 0.31 18.81 3.72
N ASN A 146 0.86 19.60 4.65
CA ASN A 146 1.69 19.08 5.74
C ASN A 146 0.87 18.27 6.77
N ALA A 147 -0.35 18.70 7.07
CA ALA A 147 -1.25 17.94 7.95
C ALA A 147 -1.62 16.58 7.33
N MET A 148 -1.91 16.53 6.04
CA MET A 148 -2.19 15.29 5.34
C MET A 148 -0.98 14.35 5.32
N ALA A 149 0.23 14.88 5.08
CA ALA A 149 1.45 14.08 5.10
C ALA A 149 1.69 13.42 6.48
N LEU A 150 1.51 14.18 7.56
CA LEU A 150 1.65 13.67 8.93
C LEU A 150 0.60 12.60 9.27
N LEU A 151 -0.65 12.80 8.86
CA LEU A 151 -1.71 11.80 9.05
C LEU A 151 -1.40 10.50 8.30
N MET A 152 -0.84 10.59 7.11
CA MET A 152 -0.42 9.42 6.33
C MET A 152 0.71 8.65 7.00
N GLU A 153 1.73 9.36 7.53
CA GLU A 153 2.83 8.73 8.26
C GLU A 153 2.33 8.02 9.52
N GLN A 154 1.41 8.63 10.28
CA GLN A 154 0.79 8.01 11.45
C GLN A 154 0.01 6.74 11.07
N GLN A 155 -0.79 6.80 10.01
CA GLN A 155 -1.56 5.65 9.54
C GLN A 155 -0.64 4.50 9.09
N THR A 156 0.46 4.83 8.44
CA THR A 156 1.49 3.87 8.03
C THR A 156 2.10 3.15 9.23
N LEU A 157 2.45 3.90 10.29
CA LEU A 157 2.99 3.33 11.51
C LEU A 157 1.99 2.40 12.20
N ILE A 158 0.72 2.81 12.31
CA ILE A 158 -0.36 2.00 12.89
C ILE A 158 -0.50 0.68 12.11
N ASN A 159 -0.51 0.73 10.78
CA ASN A 159 -0.61 -0.47 9.95
C ASN A 159 0.61 -1.39 10.13
N ALA A 160 1.82 -0.84 10.22
CA ALA A 160 3.03 -1.62 10.50
C ALA A 160 2.96 -2.32 11.86
N ILE A 161 2.48 -1.65 12.91
CA ILE A 161 2.27 -2.23 14.24
C ILE A 161 1.25 -3.38 14.19
N LEU A 162 0.15 -3.18 13.47
CA LEU A 162 -0.90 -4.20 13.35
C LEU A 162 -0.44 -5.43 12.56
N LEU A 163 0.41 -5.26 11.56
CA LEU A 163 0.98 -6.36 10.78
C LEU A 163 2.02 -7.17 11.57
N ASN A 164 2.76 -6.53 12.47
CA ASN A 164 3.78 -7.20 13.30
C ASN A 164 3.22 -7.92 14.54
N ARG A 165 1.94 -7.77 14.86
CA ARG A 165 1.27 -8.43 16.01
C ARG A 165 0.65 -9.80 15.67
N ARG A 166 0.88 -10.30 14.44
CA ARG A 166 0.37 -11.63 14.02
C ARG A 166 1.55 -12.59 13.73
#